data_6fd5b9320a4d6b9c038dfd740a14fb17
#
_entry.id   6fd5b9320a4d6b9c038dfd740a14fb17
#
_cell.length_a   1.000
_cell.length_b   1.000
_cell.length_c   1.000
_cell.angle_alpha   90.00
_cell.angle_beta   90.00
_cell.angle_gamma   90.00
#
_symmetry.space_group_name_H-M   'P 1'
#
loop_
_entity.id
_entity.type
_entity.pdbx_description
1 polymer ?
#
loop_
_entity_poly.entity_id
_entity_poly.type
_entity_poly.pdbx_seq_one_letter_code
_entity_poly.pdbx_strand_id
1 'polypeptide(L)'
;MQAGDTLLLEAHRSFQEQHKNSREWILMSAVQDSTPMRHERAIMAVAILVGMVLLAVFGEKWGVSMIHSAALAAGLMLMTRCCSGSQARSSVDWQVLIAIAGGFGLGKAMETSGAASAIAERLITLAQGNAWVTLGMVYLVTMLLSEILSNNAAAMLVFPIAMGAAEKVGADPLPFAINIMMAASACFMTPIGYQTHMMVMGPGGYRFADFTRVG
;
A
#
# COMPACT_ATOMS: atom_id res chain seq x y z
N MET A 1 -34.50 16.48 -4.95
CA MET A 1 -34.53 15.49 -3.86
C MET A 1 -35.85 14.79 -3.90
N GLN A 2 -35.82 13.46 -3.95
CA GLN A 2 -37.03 12.65 -3.92
C GLN A 2 -37.15 12.00 -2.54
N ALA A 3 -38.38 11.61 -2.16
CA ALA A 3 -38.58 10.89 -0.91
C ALA A 3 -37.84 9.53 -0.97
N GLY A 4 -36.93 9.29 -0.06
CA GLY A 4 -36.06 8.11 -0.03
C GLY A 4 -34.59 8.37 -0.36
N ASP A 5 -34.22 9.57 -0.78
CA ASP A 5 -32.82 9.93 -1.00
C ASP A 5 -32.06 9.94 0.34
N THR A 6 -30.84 9.42 0.31
CA THR A 6 -29.93 9.46 1.48
C THR A 6 -29.05 10.68 1.41
N LEU A 7 -29.05 11.50 2.45
CA LEU A 7 -28.25 12.72 2.57
C LEU A 7 -27.14 12.53 3.59
N LEU A 8 -25.95 12.95 3.23
CA LEU A 8 -24.83 13.11 4.19
C LEU A 8 -24.79 14.59 4.60
N LEU A 9 -25.03 14.87 5.88
CA LEU A 9 -25.05 16.20 6.43
C LEU A 9 -23.91 16.39 7.43
N GLU A 10 -23.22 17.50 7.35
CA GLU A 10 -22.34 17.96 8.40
C GLU A 10 -23.15 18.85 9.36
N ALA A 11 -23.30 18.37 10.60
CA ALA A 11 -24.10 19.04 11.60
C ALA A 11 -23.45 18.96 12.99
N HIS A 12 -23.90 19.80 13.92
CA HIS A 12 -23.46 19.74 15.31
C HIS A 12 -23.86 18.41 15.96
N ARG A 13 -23.07 17.89 16.93
CA ARG A 13 -23.32 16.59 17.58
C ARG A 13 -24.71 16.43 18.19
N SER A 14 -25.32 17.54 18.62
CA SER A 14 -26.68 17.54 19.16
C SER A 14 -27.78 17.47 18.10
N PHE A 15 -27.46 17.59 16.81
CA PHE A 15 -28.45 17.60 15.73
C PHE A 15 -29.31 16.33 15.70
N GLN A 16 -28.69 15.18 15.87
CA GLN A 16 -29.37 13.90 15.89
C GLN A 16 -30.40 13.82 17.05
N GLU A 17 -30.03 14.28 18.25
CA GLU A 17 -30.92 14.27 19.40
C GLU A 17 -32.08 15.26 19.28
N GLN A 18 -31.80 16.46 18.73
CA GLN A 18 -32.81 17.52 18.54
C GLN A 18 -33.84 17.14 17.46
N HIS A 19 -33.45 16.38 16.43
CA HIS A 19 -34.32 16.05 15.29
C HIS A 19 -34.77 14.58 15.28
N LYS A 20 -34.52 13.82 16.34
CA LYS A 20 -34.87 12.38 16.44
C LYS A 20 -36.35 12.08 16.19
N ASN A 21 -37.25 13.04 16.54
CA ASN A 21 -38.69 12.93 16.35
C ASN A 21 -39.24 13.85 15.26
N SER A 22 -38.38 14.41 14.42
CA SER A 22 -38.80 15.26 13.30
C SER A 22 -39.47 14.43 12.23
N ARG A 23 -40.57 14.93 11.66
CA ARG A 23 -41.27 14.28 10.53
C ARG A 23 -40.56 14.47 9.20
N GLU A 24 -39.54 15.33 9.16
CA GLU A 24 -38.77 15.64 7.95
C GLU A 24 -37.67 14.60 7.69
N TRP A 25 -37.25 13.88 8.73
CA TRP A 25 -36.21 12.88 8.66
C TRP A 25 -36.76 11.50 9.02
N ILE A 26 -36.70 10.55 8.07
CA ILE A 26 -37.26 9.20 8.27
C ILE A 26 -36.30 8.35 9.13
N LEU A 27 -35.02 8.43 8.83
CA LEU A 27 -33.94 7.72 9.54
C LEU A 27 -32.74 8.63 9.66
N MET A 28 -32.19 8.75 10.86
CA MET A 28 -30.92 9.45 11.12
C MET A 28 -29.97 8.53 11.85
N SER A 29 -28.76 8.42 11.33
CA SER A 29 -27.66 7.73 12.02
C SER A 29 -26.39 8.59 11.97
N ALA A 30 -25.64 8.58 13.08
CA ALA A 30 -24.33 9.20 13.09
C ALA A 30 -23.36 8.32 12.27
N VAL A 31 -22.62 8.93 11.35
CA VAL A 31 -21.51 8.26 10.69
C VAL A 31 -20.34 8.26 11.65
N GLN A 32 -19.94 7.07 12.12
CA GLN A 32 -18.81 6.92 13.03
C GLN A 32 -17.53 7.34 12.28
N ASP A 33 -16.61 8.00 13.01
CA ASP A 33 -15.32 8.50 12.52
C ASP A 33 -15.39 9.61 11.46
N SER A 34 -16.55 10.26 11.28
CA SER A 34 -16.66 11.47 10.48
C SER A 34 -15.97 12.64 11.18
N THR A 35 -14.86 13.09 10.66
CA THR A 35 -14.18 14.31 11.11
C THR A 35 -14.43 15.43 10.11
N PRO A 36 -14.92 16.61 10.56
CA PRO A 36 -15.13 17.75 9.66
C PRO A 36 -13.81 18.15 9.00
N MET A 37 -13.85 18.41 7.68
CA MET A 37 -12.68 18.87 6.95
C MET A 37 -12.26 20.27 7.44
N ARG A 38 -11.04 20.38 7.92
CA ARG A 38 -10.46 21.65 8.40
C ARG A 38 -9.76 22.37 7.25
N HIS A 39 -10.51 23.13 6.46
CA HIS A 39 -9.97 23.92 5.35
C HIS A 39 -9.03 25.05 5.81
N GLU A 40 -9.19 25.54 7.03
CA GLU A 40 -8.44 26.67 7.59
C GLU A 40 -6.91 26.46 7.59
N ARG A 41 -6.45 25.20 7.67
CA ARG A 41 -5.03 24.85 7.73
C ARG A 41 -4.52 24.10 6.51
N ALA A 42 -5.33 24.02 5.45
CA ALA A 42 -4.98 23.29 4.23
C ALA A 42 -3.71 23.85 3.58
N ILE A 43 -3.59 25.17 3.48
CA ILE A 43 -2.43 25.85 2.90
C ILE A 43 -1.16 25.53 3.70
N MET A 44 -1.25 25.54 5.02
CA MET A 44 -0.11 25.20 5.89
C MET A 44 0.31 23.73 5.75
N ALA A 45 -0.65 22.82 5.67
CA ALA A 45 -0.37 21.39 5.45
C ALA A 45 0.30 21.15 4.08
N VAL A 46 -0.18 21.81 3.04
CA VAL A 46 0.44 21.74 1.69
C VAL A 46 1.85 22.33 1.71
N ALA A 47 2.08 23.45 2.38
CA ALA A 47 3.40 24.05 2.50
C ALA A 47 4.41 23.14 3.22
N ILE A 48 3.97 22.46 4.29
CA ILE A 48 4.79 21.47 5.00
C ILE A 48 5.10 20.28 4.09
N LEU A 49 4.12 19.77 3.33
CA LEU A 49 4.29 18.68 2.39
C LEU A 49 5.30 19.03 1.28
N VAL A 50 5.14 20.19 0.67
CA VAL A 50 6.07 20.69 -0.36
C VAL A 50 7.48 20.87 0.23
N GLY A 51 7.58 21.45 1.43
CA GLY A 51 8.85 21.58 2.15
C GLY A 51 9.52 20.21 2.41
N MET A 52 8.74 19.19 2.79
CA MET A 52 9.23 17.82 2.97
C MET A 52 9.81 17.26 1.67
N VAL A 53 9.08 17.39 0.56
CA VAL A 53 9.53 16.90 -0.76
C VAL A 53 10.81 17.61 -1.19
N LEU A 54 10.87 18.94 -1.07
CA LEU A 54 12.07 19.70 -1.38
C LEU A 54 13.25 19.29 -0.51
N LEU A 55 13.02 19.11 0.79
CA LEU A 55 14.06 18.65 1.72
C LEU A 55 14.51 17.21 1.40
N ALA A 56 13.61 16.33 0.99
CA ALA A 56 13.96 14.97 0.58
C ALA A 56 14.80 14.94 -0.71
N VAL A 57 14.49 15.81 -1.68
CA VAL A 57 15.20 15.86 -2.97
C VAL A 57 16.55 16.56 -2.86
N PHE A 58 16.59 17.71 -2.18
CA PHE A 58 17.80 18.55 -2.12
C PHE A 58 18.64 18.31 -0.86
N GLY A 59 18.05 17.75 0.20
CA GLY A 59 18.70 17.53 1.49
C GLY A 59 19.70 16.38 1.49
N GLU A 60 19.70 15.52 0.50
CA GLU A 60 20.66 14.41 0.37
C GLU A 60 22.11 14.92 0.38
N LYS A 61 22.36 16.08 -0.25
CA LYS A 61 23.66 16.75 -0.24
C LYS A 61 24.13 17.20 1.16
N TRP A 62 23.22 17.34 2.09
CA TRP A 62 23.45 17.76 3.49
C TRP A 62 23.31 16.58 4.50
N GLY A 63 23.23 15.36 3.98
CA GLY A 63 23.09 14.16 4.81
C GLY A 63 21.68 13.96 5.40
N VAL A 64 20.69 14.70 4.91
CA VAL A 64 19.30 14.56 5.34
C VAL A 64 18.63 13.48 4.49
N SER A 65 18.42 12.29 5.07
CA SER A 65 17.71 11.22 4.39
C SER A 65 16.18 11.49 4.37
N MET A 66 15.48 10.81 3.46
CA MET A 66 14.03 10.89 3.32
C MET A 66 13.28 10.65 4.64
N ILE A 67 13.79 9.75 5.49
CA ILE A 67 13.16 9.44 6.79
C ILE A 67 13.23 10.64 7.76
N HIS A 68 14.34 11.39 7.75
CA HIS A 68 14.47 12.59 8.56
C HIS A 68 13.52 13.69 8.10
N SER A 69 13.39 13.87 6.77
CA SER A 69 12.45 14.84 6.17
C SER A 69 11.01 14.51 6.51
N ALA A 70 10.63 13.22 6.40
CA ALA A 70 9.29 12.75 6.73
C ALA A 70 8.96 12.89 8.23
N ALA A 71 9.92 12.54 9.11
CA ALA A 71 9.76 12.66 10.56
C ALA A 71 9.60 14.14 10.98
N LEU A 72 10.40 15.03 10.39
CA LEU A 72 10.30 16.47 10.64
C LEU A 72 8.96 17.04 10.17
N ALA A 73 8.50 16.67 8.98
CA ALA A 73 7.20 17.09 8.45
C ALA A 73 6.04 16.59 9.33
N ALA A 74 6.07 15.33 9.76
CA ALA A 74 5.08 14.76 10.68
C ALA A 74 5.05 15.52 12.01
N GLY A 75 6.22 15.82 12.58
CA GLY A 75 6.36 16.64 13.80
C GLY A 75 5.77 18.04 13.61
N LEU A 76 6.08 18.72 12.50
CA LEU A 76 5.53 20.05 12.18
C LEU A 76 4.01 20.00 12.01
N MET A 77 3.44 18.99 11.35
CA MET A 77 1.99 18.85 11.22
C MET A 77 1.29 18.68 12.57
N LEU A 78 1.91 17.95 13.52
CA LEU A 78 1.40 17.81 14.87
C LEU A 78 1.53 19.12 15.67
N MET A 79 2.67 19.79 15.61
CA MET A 79 2.91 21.07 16.32
C MET A 79 2.01 22.18 15.82
N THR A 80 1.79 22.29 14.52
CA THR A 80 0.87 23.27 13.92
C THR A 80 -0.59 22.88 14.05
N ARG A 81 -0.88 21.73 14.68
CA ARG A 81 -2.23 21.17 14.85
C ARG A 81 -3.00 21.03 13.51
N CYS A 82 -2.29 20.76 12.42
CA CYS A 82 -2.93 20.38 11.15
C CYS A 82 -3.64 19.02 11.29
N CYS A 83 -3.08 18.11 12.10
CA CYS A 83 -3.73 16.88 12.52
C CYS A 83 -3.66 16.71 14.03
N SER A 84 -4.59 15.98 14.61
CA SER A 84 -4.55 15.61 16.02
C SER A 84 -3.66 14.37 16.25
N GLY A 85 -3.12 14.20 17.46
CA GLY A 85 -2.32 13.03 17.78
C GLY A 85 -3.09 11.71 17.68
N SER A 86 -4.41 11.71 17.85
CA SER A 86 -5.27 10.56 17.61
C SER A 86 -5.38 10.23 16.12
N GLN A 87 -5.59 11.24 15.27
CA GLN A 87 -5.61 11.08 13.83
C GLN A 87 -4.28 10.56 13.29
N ALA A 88 -3.15 11.12 13.78
CA ALA A 88 -1.83 10.65 13.37
C ALA A 88 -1.61 9.17 13.73
N ARG A 89 -2.03 8.74 14.93
CA ARG A 89 -1.92 7.33 15.32
C ARG A 89 -2.85 6.40 14.54
N SER A 90 -4.09 6.84 14.25
CA SER A 90 -5.03 6.04 13.46
C SER A 90 -4.66 5.96 11.98
N SER A 91 -3.83 6.89 11.48
CA SER A 91 -3.31 6.86 10.11
C SER A 91 -2.14 5.88 9.93
N VAL A 92 -1.59 5.34 11.02
CA VAL A 92 -0.53 4.32 10.94
C VAL A 92 -1.16 2.96 10.66
N ASP A 93 -0.86 2.40 9.51
CA ASP A 93 -1.26 1.03 9.16
C ASP A 93 -0.35 0.01 9.85
N TRP A 94 -0.74 -0.39 11.06
CA TRP A 94 -0.01 -1.38 11.84
C TRP A 94 0.07 -2.74 11.16
N GLN A 95 -0.94 -3.10 10.37
CA GLN A 95 -0.96 -4.36 9.64
C GLN A 95 0.17 -4.42 8.62
N VAL A 96 0.37 -3.33 7.88
CA VAL A 96 1.49 -3.22 6.91
C VAL A 96 2.83 -3.25 7.64
N LEU A 97 2.99 -2.52 8.74
CA LEU A 97 4.26 -2.51 9.49
C LEU A 97 4.62 -3.90 10.05
N ILE A 98 3.64 -4.62 10.61
CA ILE A 98 3.85 -5.98 11.12
C ILE A 98 4.17 -6.94 9.97
N ALA A 99 3.48 -6.83 8.83
CA ALA A 99 3.76 -7.63 7.66
C ALA A 99 5.18 -7.39 7.14
N ILE A 100 5.64 -6.13 7.11
CA ILE A 100 7.01 -5.77 6.75
C ILE A 100 8.03 -6.39 7.71
N ALA A 101 7.82 -6.24 9.01
CA ALA A 101 8.72 -6.82 10.02
C ALA A 101 8.78 -8.35 9.92
N GLY A 102 7.62 -9.01 9.77
CA GLY A 102 7.53 -10.46 9.56
C GLY A 102 8.21 -10.91 8.27
N GLY A 103 8.04 -10.14 7.19
CA GLY A 103 8.67 -10.39 5.90
C GLY A 103 10.20 -10.34 5.97
N PHE A 104 10.77 -9.36 6.68
CA PHE A 104 12.21 -9.31 6.91
C PHE A 104 12.71 -10.51 7.73
N GLY A 105 11.95 -10.92 8.77
CA GLY A 105 12.27 -12.12 9.54
C GLY A 105 12.26 -13.39 8.69
N LEU A 106 11.24 -13.57 7.86
CA LEU A 106 11.14 -14.69 6.93
C LEU A 106 12.24 -14.67 5.86
N GLY A 107 12.51 -13.49 5.29
CA GLY A 107 13.59 -13.28 4.33
C GLY A 107 14.95 -13.68 4.92
N LYS A 108 15.23 -13.27 6.16
CA LYS A 108 16.46 -13.62 6.87
C LYS A 108 16.53 -15.15 7.16
N ALA A 109 15.43 -15.76 7.54
CA ALA A 109 15.35 -17.19 7.73
C ALA A 109 15.61 -17.97 6.41
N MET A 110 15.07 -17.52 5.29
CA MET A 110 15.31 -18.11 3.96
C MET A 110 16.76 -17.95 3.52
N GLU A 111 17.38 -16.83 3.80
CA GLU A 111 18.79 -16.58 3.53
C GLU A 111 19.69 -17.51 4.37
N THR A 112 19.48 -17.54 5.70
CA THR A 112 20.31 -18.33 6.63
C THR A 112 20.12 -19.85 6.47
N SER A 113 18.92 -20.30 6.08
CA SER A 113 18.65 -21.72 5.78
C SER A 113 19.16 -22.18 4.41
N GLY A 114 19.57 -21.24 3.55
CA GLY A 114 19.94 -21.53 2.16
C GLY A 114 18.76 -21.79 1.22
N ALA A 115 17.52 -21.69 1.71
CA ALA A 115 16.32 -21.93 0.90
C ALA A 115 16.21 -20.94 -0.27
N ALA A 116 16.50 -19.65 -0.02
CA ALA A 116 16.51 -18.62 -1.08
C ALA A 116 17.50 -18.96 -2.19
N SER A 117 18.72 -19.39 -1.84
CA SER A 117 19.76 -19.80 -2.79
C SER A 117 19.35 -21.04 -3.59
N ALA A 118 18.74 -22.03 -2.95
CA ALA A 118 18.28 -23.24 -3.64
C ALA A 118 17.19 -22.96 -4.67
N ILE A 119 16.24 -22.09 -4.34
CA ILE A 119 15.18 -21.65 -5.27
C ILE A 119 15.80 -20.81 -6.42
N ALA A 120 16.70 -19.88 -6.10
CA ALA A 120 17.40 -19.08 -7.10
C ALA A 120 18.17 -19.95 -8.10
N GLU A 121 18.89 -20.99 -7.63
CA GLU A 121 19.59 -21.95 -8.51
C GLU A 121 18.64 -22.67 -9.47
N ARG A 122 17.48 -23.09 -9.00
CA ARG A 122 16.48 -23.70 -9.86
C ARG A 122 15.99 -22.74 -10.95
N LEU A 123 15.70 -21.51 -10.57
CA LEU A 123 15.29 -20.47 -11.53
C LEU A 123 16.38 -20.21 -12.58
N ILE A 124 17.64 -20.09 -12.15
CA ILE A 124 18.79 -19.85 -13.06
C ILE A 124 19.02 -21.05 -13.97
N THR A 125 18.91 -22.28 -13.47
CA THR A 125 19.04 -23.49 -14.26
C THR A 125 17.97 -23.55 -15.35
N LEU A 126 16.71 -23.23 -15.00
CA LEU A 126 15.62 -23.15 -15.98
C LEU A 126 15.81 -22.02 -16.98
N ALA A 127 16.40 -20.91 -16.56
CA ALA A 127 16.74 -19.77 -17.39
C ALA A 127 18.02 -19.95 -18.20
N GLN A 128 18.70 -21.11 -18.12
CA GLN A 128 19.98 -21.40 -18.77
C GLN A 128 21.06 -20.34 -18.50
N GLY A 129 21.07 -19.74 -17.34
CA GLY A 129 22.01 -18.68 -16.94
C GLY A 129 21.77 -17.31 -17.59
N ASN A 130 20.70 -17.14 -18.35
CA ASN A 130 20.39 -15.86 -18.99
C ASN A 130 19.71 -14.90 -17.99
N ALA A 131 20.33 -13.74 -17.74
CA ALA A 131 19.85 -12.73 -16.79
C ALA A 131 18.44 -12.22 -17.13
N TRP A 132 18.13 -12.00 -18.41
CA TRP A 132 16.83 -11.50 -18.86
C TRP A 132 15.72 -12.53 -18.65
N VAL A 133 16.02 -13.81 -18.92
CA VAL A 133 15.07 -14.91 -18.71
C VAL A 133 14.84 -15.10 -17.20
N THR A 134 15.91 -15.02 -16.40
CA THR A 134 15.81 -15.08 -14.93
C THR A 134 14.95 -13.95 -14.39
N LEU A 135 15.13 -12.73 -14.89
CA LEU A 135 14.32 -11.57 -14.54
C LEU A 135 12.84 -11.80 -14.88
N GLY A 136 12.55 -12.31 -16.08
CA GLY A 136 11.18 -12.66 -16.51
C GLY A 136 10.55 -13.74 -15.64
N MET A 137 11.31 -14.76 -15.25
CA MET A 137 10.82 -15.82 -14.35
C MET A 137 10.53 -15.28 -12.94
N VAL A 138 11.38 -14.42 -12.40
CA VAL A 138 11.14 -13.74 -11.12
C VAL A 138 9.86 -12.90 -11.21
N TYR A 139 9.64 -12.20 -12.33
CA TYR A 139 8.39 -11.47 -12.57
C TYR A 139 7.17 -12.37 -12.49
N LEU A 140 7.17 -13.46 -13.27
CA LEU A 140 6.05 -14.40 -13.32
C LEU A 140 5.75 -15.01 -11.96
N VAL A 141 6.77 -15.46 -11.24
CA VAL A 141 6.61 -16.04 -9.89
C VAL A 141 6.02 -15.00 -8.92
N THR A 142 6.53 -13.77 -8.95
CA THR A 142 6.04 -12.70 -8.08
C THR A 142 4.58 -12.37 -8.40
N MET A 143 4.25 -12.21 -9.67
CA MET A 143 2.90 -11.94 -10.17
C MET A 143 1.92 -13.03 -9.73
N LEU A 144 2.25 -14.31 -9.95
CA LEU A 144 1.39 -15.43 -9.55
C LEU A 144 1.20 -15.52 -8.04
N LEU A 145 2.23 -15.22 -7.26
CA LEU A 145 2.12 -15.18 -5.81
C LEU A 145 1.24 -14.00 -5.34
N SER A 146 1.30 -12.86 -6.00
CA SER A 146 0.49 -11.69 -5.64
C SER A 146 -1.01 -11.87 -5.94
N GLU A 147 -1.37 -12.83 -6.80
CA GLU A 147 -2.78 -13.20 -7.02
C GLU A 147 -3.43 -13.92 -5.82
N ILE A 148 -2.59 -14.53 -4.94
CA ILE A 148 -3.04 -15.32 -3.79
C ILE A 148 -2.71 -14.58 -2.48
N LEU A 149 -1.56 -13.93 -2.43
CA LEU A 149 -1.06 -13.20 -1.28
C LEU A 149 -1.30 -11.69 -1.46
N SER A 150 -1.15 -10.92 -0.39
CA SER A 150 -1.08 -9.47 -0.56
C SER A 150 0.20 -9.06 -1.30
N ASN A 151 0.15 -7.95 -2.05
CA ASN A 151 1.28 -7.44 -2.82
C ASN A 151 2.56 -7.30 -1.98
N ASN A 152 2.40 -6.78 -0.75
CA ASN A 152 3.52 -6.63 0.19
C ASN A 152 4.11 -8.00 0.60
N ALA A 153 3.26 -9.00 0.88
CA ALA A 153 3.72 -10.33 1.27
C ALA A 153 4.42 -11.04 0.11
N ALA A 154 3.89 -10.96 -1.11
CA ALA A 154 4.50 -11.53 -2.30
C ALA A 154 5.89 -10.90 -2.58
N ALA A 155 5.96 -9.57 -2.55
CA ALA A 155 7.22 -8.86 -2.74
C ALA A 155 8.29 -9.27 -1.72
N MET A 156 7.92 -9.34 -0.44
CA MET A 156 8.84 -9.70 0.64
C MET A 156 9.33 -11.12 0.57
N LEU A 157 8.45 -12.06 0.18
CA LEU A 157 8.82 -13.46 0.04
C LEU A 157 9.80 -13.69 -1.11
N VAL A 158 9.58 -13.00 -2.24
CA VAL A 158 10.41 -13.20 -3.45
C VAL A 158 11.69 -12.37 -3.40
N PHE A 159 11.73 -11.28 -2.66
CA PHE A 159 12.89 -10.38 -2.60
C PHE A 159 14.22 -11.10 -2.33
N PRO A 160 14.39 -11.93 -1.27
CA PRO A 160 15.66 -12.62 -1.01
C PRO A 160 16.02 -13.61 -2.12
N ILE A 161 15.04 -14.23 -2.77
CA ILE A 161 15.24 -15.16 -3.90
C ILE A 161 15.79 -14.40 -5.11
N ALA A 162 15.19 -13.25 -5.41
CA ALA A 162 15.58 -12.44 -6.57
C ALA A 162 16.96 -11.79 -6.38
N MET A 163 17.28 -11.35 -5.16
CA MET A 163 18.62 -10.82 -4.85
C MET A 163 19.68 -11.92 -4.99
N GLY A 164 19.42 -13.11 -4.47
CA GLY A 164 20.32 -14.26 -4.64
C GLY A 164 20.45 -14.71 -6.11
N ALA A 165 19.39 -14.59 -6.90
CA ALA A 165 19.44 -14.88 -8.32
C ALA A 165 20.27 -13.83 -9.10
N ALA A 166 20.08 -12.53 -8.79
CA ALA A 166 20.86 -11.45 -9.40
C ALA A 166 22.37 -11.62 -9.15
N GLU A 167 22.74 -11.90 -7.91
CA GLU A 167 24.15 -12.13 -7.52
C GLU A 167 24.76 -13.32 -8.27
N LYS A 168 24.05 -14.46 -8.34
CA LYS A 168 24.55 -15.66 -9.01
C LYS A 168 24.67 -15.53 -10.53
N VAL A 169 23.78 -14.77 -11.15
CA VAL A 169 23.85 -14.47 -12.61
C VAL A 169 24.89 -13.37 -12.91
N GLY A 170 25.42 -12.70 -11.88
CA GLY A 170 26.34 -11.56 -12.03
C GLY A 170 25.67 -10.31 -12.61
N ALA A 171 24.37 -10.14 -12.37
CA ALA A 171 23.59 -9.00 -12.82
C ALA A 171 23.44 -7.96 -11.70
N ASP A 172 23.17 -6.70 -12.10
CA ASP A 172 22.84 -5.65 -11.15
C ASP A 172 21.55 -6.01 -10.38
N PRO A 173 21.52 -5.94 -9.03
CA PRO A 173 20.34 -6.23 -8.24
C PRO A 173 19.21 -5.21 -8.40
N LEU A 174 19.50 -3.98 -8.83
CA LEU A 174 18.51 -2.91 -8.94
C LEU A 174 17.36 -3.24 -9.93
N PRO A 175 17.61 -3.75 -11.16
CA PRO A 175 16.54 -4.20 -12.06
C PRO A 175 15.66 -5.30 -11.43
N PHE A 176 16.23 -6.22 -10.64
CA PHE A 176 15.47 -7.27 -9.96
C PHE A 176 14.56 -6.70 -8.86
N ALA A 177 15.04 -5.71 -8.10
CA ALA A 177 14.24 -5.03 -7.10
C ALA A 177 13.05 -4.29 -7.74
N ILE A 178 13.30 -3.52 -8.81
CA ILE A 178 12.25 -2.80 -9.56
C ILE A 178 11.25 -3.79 -10.16
N ASN A 179 11.74 -4.90 -10.71
CA ASN A 179 10.93 -5.96 -11.29
C ASN A 179 9.92 -6.55 -10.28
N ILE A 180 10.37 -6.82 -9.04
CA ILE A 180 9.48 -7.31 -7.98
C ILE A 180 8.42 -6.26 -7.62
N MET A 181 8.79 -4.98 -7.52
CA MET A 181 7.85 -3.90 -7.22
C MET A 181 6.73 -3.84 -8.27
N MET A 182 7.07 -3.96 -9.55
CA MET A 182 6.11 -3.96 -10.65
C MET A 182 5.28 -5.24 -10.65
N ALA A 183 5.92 -6.40 -10.53
CA ALA A 183 5.26 -7.71 -10.56
C ALA A 183 4.29 -7.92 -9.39
N ALA A 184 4.65 -7.48 -8.19
CA ALA A 184 3.79 -7.58 -7.00
C ALA A 184 2.51 -6.75 -7.13
N SER A 185 2.54 -5.70 -7.96
CA SER A 185 1.37 -4.86 -8.24
C SER A 185 0.56 -5.33 -9.46
N ALA A 186 1.06 -6.30 -10.22
CA ALA A 186 0.42 -6.83 -11.41
C ALA A 186 -0.50 -8.02 -11.05
N CYS A 187 -1.51 -7.79 -10.20
CA CYS A 187 -2.47 -8.80 -9.75
C CYS A 187 -3.85 -8.52 -10.33
N PHE A 188 -4.06 -8.83 -11.61
CA PHE A 188 -5.29 -8.54 -12.34
C PHE A 188 -6.13 -9.78 -12.65
N MET A 189 -5.57 -10.98 -12.52
CA MET A 189 -6.21 -12.24 -12.91
C MET A 189 -7.26 -12.71 -11.91
N THR A 190 -7.21 -12.21 -10.66
CA THR A 190 -8.18 -12.58 -9.63
C THR A 190 -8.85 -11.35 -9.00
N PRO A 191 -10.12 -11.46 -8.59
CA PRO A 191 -10.77 -10.39 -7.85
C PRO A 191 -10.22 -10.21 -6.41
N ILE A 192 -9.44 -11.20 -5.91
CA ILE A 192 -8.92 -11.21 -4.55
C ILE A 192 -7.64 -10.38 -4.44
N GLY A 193 -6.87 -10.25 -5.51
CA GLY A 193 -5.58 -9.57 -5.53
C GLY A 193 -5.64 -8.09 -5.15
N TYR A 194 -6.77 -7.42 -5.43
CA TYR A 194 -6.97 -6.00 -5.10
C TYR A 194 -8.34 -5.73 -4.50
N GLN A 195 -8.41 -4.88 -3.47
CA GLN A 195 -9.70 -4.48 -2.85
C GLN A 195 -10.65 -3.83 -3.86
N THR A 196 -10.12 -3.05 -4.81
CA THR A 196 -10.90 -2.40 -5.86
C THR A 196 -11.59 -3.41 -6.78
N HIS A 197 -10.97 -4.55 -7.08
CA HIS A 197 -11.57 -5.62 -7.87
C HIS A 197 -12.79 -6.22 -7.17
N MET A 198 -12.68 -6.47 -5.86
CA MET A 198 -13.83 -6.94 -5.06
C MET A 198 -14.94 -5.91 -4.98
N MET A 199 -14.61 -4.61 -4.89
CA MET A 199 -15.61 -3.54 -4.84
C MET A 199 -16.44 -3.43 -6.12
N VAL A 200 -15.82 -3.63 -7.30
CA VAL A 200 -16.53 -3.55 -8.59
C VAL A 200 -17.18 -4.86 -8.99
N MET A 201 -16.78 -6.00 -8.43
CA MET A 201 -17.30 -7.32 -8.76
C MET A 201 -18.80 -7.43 -8.53
N GLY A 202 -19.29 -7.00 -7.36
CA GLY A 202 -20.70 -7.04 -7.01
C GLY A 202 -21.56 -6.10 -7.86
N PRO A 203 -21.36 -4.77 -7.82
CA PRO A 203 -22.13 -3.80 -8.58
C PRO A 203 -22.04 -3.99 -10.09
N GLY A 204 -20.88 -4.44 -10.60
CA GLY A 204 -20.67 -4.68 -12.03
C GLY A 204 -21.18 -6.02 -12.53
N GLY A 205 -21.67 -6.90 -11.66
CA GLY A 205 -22.15 -8.23 -12.03
C GLY A 205 -21.07 -9.16 -12.59
N TYR A 206 -19.80 -8.86 -12.33
CA TYR A 206 -18.65 -9.65 -12.80
C TYR A 206 -18.57 -10.99 -12.08
N ARG A 207 -18.14 -12.02 -12.83
CA ARG A 207 -17.82 -13.33 -12.30
C ARG A 207 -16.30 -13.46 -12.12
N PHE A 208 -15.86 -14.38 -11.28
CA PHE A 208 -14.43 -14.67 -11.07
C PHE A 208 -13.69 -14.91 -12.40
N ALA A 209 -14.31 -15.67 -13.30
CA ALA A 209 -13.73 -16.00 -14.60
C ALA A 209 -13.56 -14.78 -15.53
N ASP A 210 -14.30 -13.70 -15.31
CA ASP A 210 -14.18 -12.49 -16.14
C ASP A 210 -12.83 -11.79 -15.84
N PHE A 211 -12.41 -11.77 -14.58
CA PHE A 211 -11.10 -11.26 -14.20
C PHE A 211 -9.96 -12.07 -14.81
N THR A 212 -10.04 -13.39 -14.74
CA THR A 212 -9.03 -14.27 -15.35
C THR A 212 -8.96 -14.15 -16.88
N ARG A 213 -10.07 -13.76 -17.53
CA ARG A 213 -10.13 -13.63 -18.99
C ARG A 213 -9.61 -12.28 -19.50
N VAL A 214 -9.74 -11.23 -18.70
CA VAL A 214 -9.41 -9.84 -19.09
C VAL A 214 -8.10 -9.39 -18.49
N GLY A 215 -7.75 -9.83 -17.26
CA GLY A 215 -6.51 -9.54 -16.55
C GLY A 215 -5.44 -10.54 -16.90
#